data_afc318a2ddb6f1b4de46fa7197c28373
#
_entry.id   afc318a2ddb6f1b4de46fa7197c28373
#
_cell.length_a   1.000
_cell.length_b   1.000
_cell.length_c   1.000
_cell.angle_alpha   90.00
_cell.angle_beta   90.00
_cell.angle_gamma   90.00
#
_symmetry.space_group_name_H-M   'P 1'
#
loop_
_entity.id
_entity.type
_entity.pdbx_description
1 polymer ?
#
loop_
_entity_poly.entity_id
_entity_poly.type
_entity_poly.pdbx_seq_one_letter_code
_entity_poly.pdbx_strand_id
1 'polypeptide(L)'
;AVRLLADAGIYVHVNIAPIIPGITDTEIEALVAAAAEYGAQSVSWIPIRLPHEVAPLFRKWLDTHFPDRASKVMNIIRDLRGGKDNDPAFFSRMRGSGSWAELIRARMRIAKSRHGLGSSKWSVRSDLFTPPNVSGQLNLF
;
A
#
# COMPACT_ATOMS: atom_id res chain seq x y z
N ALA A 1 5.00 17.30 -0.89
CA ALA A 1 6.17 16.42 -0.98
C ALA A 1 6.28 15.80 -2.39
N VAL A 2 5.25 15.08 -2.94
CA VAL A 2 5.31 14.34 -4.23
C VAL A 2 5.78 15.25 -5.37
N ARG A 3 5.11 16.39 -5.59
CA ARG A 3 5.46 17.34 -6.67
C ARG A 3 6.90 17.86 -6.56
N LEU A 4 7.34 18.24 -5.36
CA LEU A 4 8.69 18.76 -5.15
C LEU A 4 9.78 17.73 -5.50
N LEU A 5 9.55 16.47 -5.18
CA LEU A 5 10.47 15.39 -5.53
C LEU A 5 10.45 15.10 -7.04
N ALA A 6 9.27 15.07 -7.63
CA ALA A 6 9.10 14.85 -9.07
C ALA A 6 9.76 15.98 -9.89
N ASP A 7 9.55 17.23 -9.49
CA ASP A 7 10.14 18.42 -10.14
C ASP A 7 11.69 18.42 -10.01
N ALA A 8 12.21 17.81 -8.95
CA ALA A 8 13.65 17.59 -8.77
C ALA A 8 14.21 16.39 -9.56
N GLY A 9 13.38 15.73 -10.39
CA GLY A 9 13.78 14.56 -11.17
C GLY A 9 13.92 13.27 -10.37
N ILE A 10 13.43 13.25 -9.13
CA ILE A 10 13.47 12.07 -8.26
C ILE A 10 12.28 11.16 -8.59
N TYR A 11 12.55 9.86 -8.77
CA TYR A 11 11.48 8.89 -8.98
C TYR A 11 10.61 8.77 -7.72
N VAL A 12 9.31 9.03 -7.88
CA VAL A 12 8.35 8.98 -6.78
C VAL A 12 7.39 7.81 -6.97
N HIS A 13 7.38 6.94 -5.97
CA HIS A 13 6.41 5.87 -5.83
C HIS A 13 5.42 6.20 -4.70
N VAL A 14 4.12 6.17 -4.98
CA VAL A 14 3.08 6.36 -3.95
C VAL A 14 2.51 5.01 -3.53
N ASN A 15 2.49 4.74 -2.23
CA ASN A 15 1.85 3.56 -1.67
C ASN A 15 0.54 3.95 -0.96
N ILE A 16 -0.60 3.55 -1.56
CA ILE A 16 -1.93 3.77 -0.99
C ILE A 16 -2.20 2.68 0.04
N ALA A 17 -2.00 3.00 1.31
CA ALA A 17 -2.09 2.03 2.41
C ALA A 17 -2.43 2.73 3.73
N PRO A 18 -3.28 2.13 4.56
CA PRO A 18 -4.04 0.92 4.30
C PRO A 18 -5.30 1.17 3.47
N ILE A 19 -5.68 0.23 2.59
CA ILE A 19 -7.02 0.23 2.03
C ILE A 19 -7.93 -0.58 2.95
N ILE A 20 -8.97 0.07 3.45
CA ILE A 20 -9.94 -0.51 4.39
C ILE A 20 -11.25 -0.77 3.62
N PRO A 21 -11.73 -2.03 3.58
CA PRO A 21 -12.96 -2.39 2.87
C PRO A 21 -14.16 -1.56 3.35
N GLY A 22 -14.90 -0.95 2.41
CA GLY A 22 -16.12 -0.18 2.69
C GLY A 22 -15.89 1.16 3.41
N ILE A 23 -14.62 1.57 3.61
CA ILE A 23 -14.27 2.85 4.25
C ILE A 23 -13.39 3.68 3.32
N THR A 24 -12.15 3.23 3.03
CA THR A 24 -11.21 3.99 2.21
C THR A 24 -11.07 3.46 0.78
N ASP A 25 -11.64 2.32 0.47
CA ASP A 25 -11.62 1.74 -0.87
C ASP A 25 -12.39 2.56 -1.92
N THR A 26 -13.28 3.44 -1.49
CA THR A 26 -14.00 4.38 -2.37
C THR A 26 -13.11 5.48 -2.93
N GLU A 27 -11.97 5.74 -2.33
CA GLU A 27 -11.06 6.86 -2.68
C GLU A 27 -9.93 6.45 -3.64
N ILE A 28 -9.86 5.17 -4.00
CA ILE A 28 -8.72 4.61 -4.77
C ILE A 28 -8.47 5.39 -6.05
N GLU A 29 -9.49 5.60 -6.87
CA GLU A 29 -9.34 6.26 -8.16
C GLU A 29 -8.92 7.73 -8.01
N ALA A 30 -9.47 8.43 -7.03
CA ALA A 30 -9.11 9.82 -6.74
C ALA A 30 -7.67 9.93 -6.24
N LEU A 31 -7.21 9.00 -5.39
CA LEU A 31 -5.84 8.97 -4.90
C LEU A 31 -4.83 8.64 -6.00
N VAL A 32 -5.17 7.73 -6.92
CA VAL A 32 -4.33 7.41 -8.07
C VAL A 32 -4.25 8.60 -9.03
N ALA A 33 -5.36 9.28 -9.28
CA ALA A 33 -5.40 10.50 -10.11
C ALA A 33 -4.54 11.61 -9.50
N ALA A 34 -4.70 11.87 -8.20
CA ALA A 34 -3.90 12.86 -7.49
C ALA A 34 -2.41 12.51 -7.51
N ALA A 35 -2.05 11.25 -7.27
CA ALA A 35 -0.65 10.82 -7.35
C ALA A 35 -0.03 11.13 -8.73
N ALA A 36 -0.76 10.85 -9.81
CA ALA A 36 -0.31 11.14 -11.18
C ALA A 36 -0.20 12.65 -11.44
N GLU A 37 -1.21 13.42 -11.03
CA GLU A 37 -1.23 14.90 -11.17
C GLU A 37 -0.04 15.55 -10.47
N TYR A 38 0.37 15.00 -9.32
CA TYR A 38 1.53 15.50 -8.58
C TYR A 38 2.86 14.91 -9.03
N GLY A 39 2.89 14.14 -10.12
CA GLY A 39 4.11 13.68 -10.78
C GLY A 39 4.67 12.34 -10.26
N ALA A 40 3.89 11.54 -9.53
CA ALA A 40 4.30 10.19 -9.21
C ALA A 40 4.41 9.34 -10.48
N GLN A 41 5.42 8.49 -10.57
CA GLN A 41 5.64 7.58 -11.70
C GLN A 41 5.03 6.20 -11.49
N SER A 42 4.78 5.83 -10.24
CA SER A 42 4.13 4.56 -9.93
C SER A 42 3.30 4.60 -8.64
N VAL A 43 2.34 3.69 -8.56
CA VAL A 43 1.48 3.53 -7.38
C VAL A 43 1.35 2.05 -7.03
N SER A 44 1.42 1.75 -5.75
CA SER A 44 1.04 0.45 -5.18
C SER A 44 -0.05 0.61 -4.12
N TRP A 45 -0.51 -0.52 -3.59
CA TRP A 45 -1.51 -0.53 -2.54
C TRP A 45 -1.33 -1.72 -1.60
N ILE A 46 -1.78 -1.57 -0.37
CA ILE A 46 -1.78 -2.65 0.62
C ILE A 46 -3.12 -2.63 1.37
N PRO A 47 -3.83 -3.78 1.44
CA PRO A 47 -5.03 -3.86 2.27
C PRO A 47 -4.66 -3.80 3.75
N ILE A 48 -5.59 -3.35 4.58
CA ILE A 48 -5.38 -3.26 6.03
C ILE A 48 -4.87 -4.58 6.61
N ARG A 49 -3.97 -4.47 7.59
CA ARG A 49 -3.42 -5.57 8.35
C ARG A 49 -3.67 -5.34 9.84
N LEU A 50 -4.06 -6.40 10.53
CA LEU A 50 -4.46 -6.33 11.94
C LEU A 50 -3.60 -7.30 12.79
N PRO A 51 -2.27 -7.07 12.90
CA PRO A 51 -1.41 -7.92 13.71
C PRO A 51 -1.72 -7.73 15.21
N HIS A 52 -1.69 -8.84 15.96
CA HIS A 52 -1.75 -8.88 17.42
C HIS A 52 -2.84 -7.94 18.01
N GLU A 53 -2.45 -7.00 18.84
CA GLU A 53 -3.30 -6.04 19.55
C GLU A 53 -4.02 -5.03 18.63
N VAL A 54 -3.59 -4.89 17.39
CA VAL A 54 -4.26 -3.99 16.42
C VAL A 54 -5.66 -4.48 16.10
N ALA A 55 -5.88 -5.81 16.07
CA ALA A 55 -7.21 -6.36 15.75
C ALA A 55 -8.30 -5.95 16.74
N PRO A 56 -8.16 -6.14 18.06
CA PRO A 56 -9.18 -5.69 19.01
C PRO A 56 -9.32 -4.16 19.04
N LEU A 57 -8.24 -3.39 18.89
CA LEU A 57 -8.30 -1.93 18.83
C LEU A 57 -9.07 -1.45 17.60
N PHE A 58 -8.82 -2.05 16.44
CA PHE A 58 -9.52 -1.70 15.21
C PHE A 58 -11.01 -2.06 15.27
N ARG A 59 -11.38 -3.19 15.88
CA ARG A 59 -12.79 -3.53 16.10
C ARG A 59 -13.49 -2.48 16.96
N LYS A 60 -12.89 -2.12 18.11
CA LYS A 60 -13.44 -1.09 18.99
C LYS A 60 -13.59 0.25 18.26
N TRP A 61 -12.62 0.60 17.42
CA TRP A 61 -12.68 1.81 16.60
C TRP A 61 -13.82 1.74 15.58
N LEU A 62 -14.01 0.59 14.90
CA LEU A 62 -15.13 0.37 13.98
C LEU A 62 -16.47 0.50 14.68
N ASP A 63 -16.64 -0.14 15.85
CA ASP A 63 -17.88 -0.10 16.62
C ASP A 63 -18.23 1.34 17.06
N THR A 64 -17.19 2.16 17.31
CA THR A 64 -17.39 3.56 17.71
C THR A 64 -17.71 4.48 16.55
N HIS A 65 -17.00 4.33 15.42
CA HIS A 65 -17.06 5.30 14.32
C HIS A 65 -17.90 4.83 13.11
N PHE A 66 -18.08 3.52 12.95
CA PHE A 66 -18.78 2.91 11.81
C PHE A 66 -19.63 1.70 12.25
N PRO A 67 -20.50 1.84 13.27
CA PRO A 67 -21.24 0.71 13.85
C PRO A 67 -22.04 -0.07 12.80
N ASP A 68 -22.68 0.63 11.87
CA ASP A 68 -23.49 0.01 10.81
C ASP A 68 -22.68 -0.81 9.80
N ARG A 69 -21.36 -0.61 9.73
CA ARG A 69 -20.46 -1.25 8.78
C ARG A 69 -19.47 -2.20 9.44
N ALA A 70 -19.31 -2.14 10.75
CA ALA A 70 -18.26 -2.84 11.51
C ALA A 70 -18.20 -4.35 11.17
N SER A 71 -19.35 -5.04 11.27
CA SER A 71 -19.44 -6.47 10.95
C SER A 71 -19.08 -6.77 9.48
N LYS A 72 -19.55 -5.96 8.54
CA LYS A 72 -19.27 -6.13 7.11
C LYS A 72 -17.79 -5.94 6.81
N VAL A 73 -17.17 -4.89 7.35
CA VAL A 73 -15.73 -4.60 7.20
C VAL A 73 -14.90 -5.77 7.72
N MET A 74 -15.19 -6.25 8.94
CA MET A 74 -14.45 -7.37 9.54
C MET A 74 -14.63 -8.67 8.77
N ASN A 75 -15.82 -8.94 8.22
CA ASN A 75 -16.05 -10.13 7.40
C ASN A 75 -15.22 -10.10 6.11
N ILE A 76 -15.14 -8.95 5.44
CA ILE A 76 -14.29 -8.80 4.24
C ILE A 76 -12.80 -8.96 4.62
N ILE A 77 -12.36 -8.40 5.75
CA ILE A 77 -10.98 -8.57 6.23
C ILE A 77 -10.65 -10.04 6.49
N ARG A 78 -11.58 -10.79 7.09
CA ARG A 78 -11.40 -12.24 7.29
C ARG A 78 -11.35 -13.00 5.97
N ASP A 79 -12.23 -12.69 5.04
CA ASP A 79 -12.21 -13.29 3.70
C ASP A 79 -10.85 -13.07 3.01
N LEU A 80 -10.32 -11.84 3.09
CA LEU A 80 -8.98 -11.50 2.61
C LEU A 80 -7.85 -12.33 3.23
N ARG A 81 -8.06 -12.88 4.42
CA ARG A 81 -7.05 -13.54 5.27
C ARG A 81 -7.33 -15.02 5.51
N GLY A 82 -8.17 -15.64 4.65
CA GLY A 82 -8.50 -17.07 4.78
C GLY A 82 -9.26 -17.39 6.07
N GLY A 83 -10.21 -16.54 6.46
CA GLY A 83 -11.05 -16.69 7.64
C GLY A 83 -10.47 -16.13 8.94
N LYS A 84 -9.27 -15.54 8.92
CA LYS A 84 -8.58 -14.98 10.09
C LYS A 84 -8.61 -13.46 10.08
N ASP A 85 -8.41 -12.82 11.24
CA ASP A 85 -8.28 -11.35 11.29
C ASP A 85 -6.96 -10.86 10.70
N ASN A 86 -5.90 -11.68 10.76
CA ASN A 86 -4.59 -11.38 10.22
C ASN A 86 -3.92 -12.63 9.62
N ASP A 87 -3.19 -12.42 8.55
CA ASP A 87 -2.30 -13.41 7.93
C ASP A 87 -0.85 -12.95 8.14
N PRO A 88 -0.03 -13.69 8.92
CA PRO A 88 1.38 -13.36 9.14
C PRO A 88 2.28 -13.82 7.99
N ALA A 89 1.81 -14.67 7.07
CA ALA A 89 2.63 -15.28 6.02
C ALA A 89 3.28 -14.23 5.11
N PHE A 90 4.58 -14.40 4.88
CA PHE A 90 5.41 -13.38 4.25
C PHE A 90 4.94 -12.98 2.84
N PHE A 91 4.49 -13.92 2.01
CA PHE A 91 4.14 -13.63 0.63
C PHE A 91 2.67 -13.21 0.42
N SER A 92 1.75 -13.62 1.30
CA SER A 92 0.31 -13.35 1.21
C SER A 92 -0.13 -12.12 2.00
N ARG A 93 0.54 -11.83 3.13
CA ARG A 93 0.14 -10.77 4.08
C ARG A 93 -0.06 -9.39 3.48
N MET A 94 0.65 -9.07 2.38
CA MET A 94 0.59 -7.76 1.71
C MET A 94 -0.45 -7.68 0.59
N ARG A 95 -0.97 -8.81 0.14
CA ARG A 95 -1.82 -8.87 -1.06
C ARG A 95 -3.28 -9.19 -0.75
N GLY A 96 -3.51 -10.08 0.23
CA GLY A 96 -4.82 -10.68 0.46
C GLY A 96 -5.28 -11.58 -0.69
N SER A 97 -6.37 -12.30 -0.46
CA SER A 97 -7.03 -13.19 -1.41
C SER A 97 -8.53 -12.90 -1.47
N GLY A 98 -9.28 -13.66 -2.28
CA GLY A 98 -10.72 -13.55 -2.38
C GLY A 98 -11.22 -12.42 -3.31
N SER A 99 -12.54 -12.39 -3.48
CA SER A 99 -13.22 -11.55 -4.48
C SER A 99 -12.97 -10.05 -4.30
N TRP A 100 -12.93 -9.58 -3.05
CA TRP A 100 -12.66 -8.16 -2.79
C TRP A 100 -11.24 -7.77 -3.19
N ALA A 101 -10.23 -8.62 -2.91
CA ALA A 101 -8.86 -8.35 -3.33
C ALA A 101 -8.73 -8.33 -4.86
N GLU A 102 -9.45 -9.20 -5.56
CA GLU A 102 -9.48 -9.20 -7.03
C GLU A 102 -10.14 -7.95 -7.59
N LEU A 103 -11.24 -7.52 -7.00
CA LEU A 103 -11.91 -6.26 -7.36
C LEU A 103 -10.96 -5.06 -7.20
N ILE A 104 -10.27 -4.93 -6.06
CA ILE A 104 -9.34 -3.83 -5.82
C ILE A 104 -8.15 -3.91 -6.79
N ARG A 105 -7.61 -5.10 -7.07
CA ARG A 105 -6.56 -5.28 -8.10
C ARG A 105 -7.01 -4.79 -9.47
N ALA A 106 -8.23 -5.13 -9.86
CA ALA A 106 -8.78 -4.69 -11.15
C ALA A 106 -8.97 -3.17 -11.21
N ARG A 107 -9.55 -2.55 -10.16
CA ARG A 107 -9.73 -1.10 -10.04
C ARG A 107 -8.40 -0.37 -10.10
N MET A 108 -7.42 -0.79 -9.30
CA MET A 108 -6.07 -0.23 -9.30
C MET A 108 -5.39 -0.33 -10.68
N ARG A 109 -5.53 -1.47 -11.36
CA ARG A 109 -4.96 -1.64 -12.71
C ARG A 109 -5.58 -0.66 -13.71
N ILE A 110 -6.91 -0.51 -13.69
CA ILE A 110 -7.63 0.42 -14.57
C ILE A 110 -7.25 1.86 -14.25
N ALA A 111 -7.27 2.24 -12.97
CA ALA A 111 -6.91 3.60 -12.55
C ALA A 111 -5.46 3.94 -12.95
N LYS A 112 -4.51 3.05 -12.71
CA LYS A 112 -3.11 3.21 -13.12
C LYS A 112 -2.96 3.36 -14.63
N SER A 113 -3.64 2.52 -15.40
CA SER A 113 -3.61 2.57 -16.88
C SER A 113 -4.14 3.91 -17.41
N ARG A 114 -5.24 4.41 -16.85
CA ARG A 114 -5.83 5.71 -17.24
C ARG A 114 -4.88 6.89 -17.04
N HIS A 115 -4.00 6.79 -16.08
CA HIS A 115 -3.06 7.88 -15.73
C HIS A 115 -1.61 7.59 -16.14
N GLY A 116 -1.35 6.53 -16.92
CA GLY A 116 -0.01 6.19 -17.41
C GLY A 116 0.96 5.75 -16.32
N LEU A 117 0.47 5.37 -15.13
CA LEU A 117 1.30 4.96 -14.01
C LEU A 117 1.77 3.50 -14.14
N GLY A 118 3.04 3.25 -13.84
CA GLY A 118 3.59 1.89 -13.80
C GLY A 118 4.14 1.36 -15.12
N SER A 119 4.27 2.18 -16.16
CA SER A 119 4.92 1.82 -17.43
C SER A 119 6.43 2.10 -17.42
N SER A 120 6.95 2.92 -16.50
CA SER A 120 8.37 3.25 -16.45
C SER A 120 9.18 2.08 -15.89
N LYS A 121 10.16 1.63 -16.66
CA LYS A 121 11.20 0.71 -16.20
C LYS A 121 12.17 1.50 -15.31
N TRP A 122 11.88 1.58 -14.02
CA TRP A 122 12.83 2.12 -13.07
C TRP A 122 13.93 1.07 -12.81
N SER A 123 15.18 1.45 -12.99
CA SER A 123 16.33 0.61 -12.62
C SER A 123 17.05 1.24 -11.42
N VAL A 124 17.31 0.43 -10.43
CA VAL A 124 18.13 0.85 -9.28
C VAL A 124 19.58 1.02 -9.74
N ARG A 125 20.15 2.18 -9.44
CA ARG A 125 21.58 2.41 -9.64
C ARG A 125 22.34 1.84 -8.45
N SER A 126 23.29 0.96 -8.72
CA SER A 126 24.21 0.39 -7.73
C SER A 126 25.67 0.85 -7.92
N ASP A 127 25.92 1.60 -8.98
CA ASP A 127 27.25 2.10 -9.34
C ASP A 127 27.82 3.16 -8.38
N LEU A 128 26.96 3.78 -7.59
CA LEU A 128 27.35 4.74 -6.55
C LEU A 128 27.55 4.07 -5.17
N PHE A 129 27.26 2.77 -5.05
CA PHE A 129 27.42 2.07 -3.80
C PHE A 129 28.89 1.75 -3.57
N THR A 130 29.45 2.30 -2.50
CA THR A 130 30.78 1.93 -2.00
C THR A 130 30.57 0.99 -0.80
N PRO A 131 30.97 -0.29 -0.91
CA PRO A 131 30.82 -1.21 0.21
C PRO A 131 31.66 -0.73 1.41
N PRO A 132 31.16 -0.90 2.63
CA PRO A 132 31.94 -0.58 3.82
C PRO A 132 33.21 -1.45 3.85
N ASN A 133 34.34 -0.90 4.34
CA ASN A 133 35.59 -1.61 4.44
C ASN A 133 35.42 -2.93 5.21
N VAL A 134 35.86 -4.03 4.63
CA VAL A 134 35.75 -5.39 5.18
C VAL A 134 36.50 -5.55 6.50
N SER A 135 37.43 -4.63 6.82
CA SER A 135 38.16 -4.58 8.07
C SER A 135 37.35 -4.17 9.31
N GLY A 136 36.04 -3.84 9.13
CA GLY A 136 35.15 -3.53 10.23
C GLY A 136 35.41 -2.20 10.97
N GLN A 137 36.44 -1.47 10.60
CA GLN A 137 36.72 -0.16 11.19
C GLN A 137 36.28 0.94 10.24
N LEU A 138 35.24 1.68 10.64
CA LEU A 138 34.84 2.91 9.97
C LEU A 138 35.93 3.95 10.15
N ASN A 139 36.43 4.54 9.05
CA ASN A 139 37.24 5.74 9.14
C ASN A 139 36.39 6.85 9.76
N LEU A 140 36.81 7.33 10.92
CA LEU A 140 36.10 8.39 11.67
C LEU A 140 36.43 9.79 11.13
N PHE A 141 37.26 9.92 10.09
CA PHE A 141 37.66 11.18 9.44
C PHE A 141 37.80 10.99 7.93
#